data_105c6cc2c568127933c8ec17a31bde68
#
_entry.id   105c6cc2c568127933c8ec17a31bde68
#
_cell.length_a   1.000
_cell.length_b   1.000
_cell.length_c   1.000
_cell.angle_alpha   90.00
_cell.angle_beta   90.00
_cell.angle_gamma   90.00
#
_symmetry.space_group_name_H-M   'P 1'
#
loop_
_entity.id
_entity.type
_entity.pdbx_description
1 polymer ?
#
loop_
_entity_poly.entity_id
_entity_poly.type
_entity_poly.pdbx_seq_one_letter_code
_entity_poly.pdbx_strand_id
1 'polypeptide(L)'
;HVFGVVMCLAVIFSSCGSNSSKSDDIKPKEVVSANKEVVTLALMPIVDCLPYYYAEERGYFERFGVSVKIATYKSKLDCDTAIVGRSALVGYSDLFHAMMMSEGRKVSVVNSTQGGWSLMVNKSLRIKKTSQLSYKTTAISRFSTEAYLLSSIPKTDEVLLPQVNDLYLRTSMVDNNQVDAAMLPEPFATQCRMRGHKAIWTAVSANNFGCMLTADKVKGAEEEKKIIAITKAYNMAVDSLNARNNMRENLSGILAKWGMQEFPVDSLHVPTYSHAASFKKEDIAAVSQFLRTRNCRFRSSGVLVNDRFCKKAETH
;
A
#
# COMPACT_ATOMS: atom_id res chain seq x y z
N HIS A 1 -53.11 -32.02 -16.62
CA HIS A 1 -54.05 -31.96 -15.46
C HIS A 1 -53.34 -31.36 -14.27
N VAL A 2 -53.61 -30.30 -13.65
CA VAL A 2 -54.80 -29.56 -13.26
C VAL A 2 -54.40 -28.08 -13.08
N PHE A 3 -55.25 -27.20 -13.55
CA PHE A 3 -55.25 -25.75 -13.38
C PHE A 3 -55.58 -25.38 -11.93
N GLY A 4 -54.94 -24.32 -11.42
CA GLY A 4 -55.29 -23.67 -10.14
C GLY A 4 -55.21 -22.16 -10.28
N VAL A 5 -56.31 -21.54 -10.58
CA VAL A 5 -56.56 -20.09 -10.58
C VAL A 5 -56.70 -19.63 -9.13
N VAL A 6 -56.04 -18.54 -8.75
CA VAL A 6 -56.37 -17.80 -7.52
C VAL A 6 -56.62 -16.32 -7.85
N MET A 7 -57.75 -15.93 -7.35
CA MET A 7 -58.58 -14.77 -7.59
C MET A 7 -58.11 -13.54 -6.78
N CYS A 8 -58.07 -12.38 -7.46
CA CYS A 8 -57.91 -11.07 -6.80
C CYS A 8 -59.15 -10.72 -5.97
N LEU A 9 -58.92 -10.19 -4.76
CA LEU A 9 -59.97 -9.45 -4.02
C LEU A 9 -59.48 -8.00 -3.84
N ALA A 10 -60.13 -7.10 -4.53
CA ALA A 10 -60.07 -5.67 -4.28
C ALA A 10 -61.11 -5.29 -3.23
N VAL A 11 -60.72 -4.57 -2.20
CA VAL A 11 -61.65 -3.94 -1.25
C VAL A 11 -61.48 -2.43 -1.36
N ILE A 12 -62.52 -1.80 -1.89
CA ILE A 12 -62.66 -0.34 -1.94
C ILE A 12 -63.45 0.07 -0.67
N PHE A 13 -62.92 0.98 0.10
CA PHE A 13 -63.68 1.76 1.09
C PHE A 13 -63.53 3.24 0.77
N SER A 14 -64.63 3.81 0.27
CA SER A 14 -64.85 5.26 0.25
C SER A 14 -65.51 5.67 1.58
N SER A 15 -65.01 6.71 2.20
CA SER A 15 -65.82 7.53 3.11
C SER A 15 -65.33 8.96 3.10
N CYS A 16 -66.20 9.87 2.74
CA CYS A 16 -66.08 11.32 2.85
C CYS A 16 -66.30 11.77 4.28
N GLY A 17 -65.60 12.83 4.70
CA GLY A 17 -65.90 13.59 5.92
C GLY A 17 -64.97 14.77 6.06
N SER A 18 -65.50 15.96 5.74
CA SER A 18 -64.87 17.29 5.89
C SER A 18 -64.63 17.70 7.33
N ASN A 19 -63.45 18.24 7.68
CA ASN A 19 -63.33 19.60 8.23
C ASN A 19 -61.89 20.05 8.45
N SER A 20 -61.70 21.31 8.23
CA SER A 20 -60.48 22.11 8.20
C SER A 20 -59.79 22.23 9.56
N SER A 21 -58.46 22.01 9.59
CA SER A 21 -57.53 22.81 10.40
C SER A 21 -56.15 22.73 9.82
N LYS A 22 -55.53 23.91 9.58
CA LYS A 22 -54.18 24.07 9.12
C LYS A 22 -53.21 23.44 10.12
N SER A 23 -52.44 22.47 9.71
CA SER A 23 -51.21 22.04 10.34
C SER A 23 -50.13 22.02 9.30
N ASP A 24 -49.06 22.73 9.59
CA ASP A 24 -47.86 22.85 8.75
C ASP A 24 -47.30 21.45 8.42
N ASP A 25 -47.38 21.06 7.16
CA ASP A 25 -46.75 19.89 6.60
C ASP A 25 -45.23 20.07 6.62
N ILE A 26 -44.59 19.61 7.70
CA ILE A 26 -43.16 19.31 7.67
C ILE A 26 -42.99 18.08 6.79
N LYS A 27 -42.74 18.26 5.50
CA LYS A 27 -42.26 17.20 4.64
C LYS A 27 -41.00 16.61 5.26
N PRO A 28 -40.93 15.26 5.41
CA PRO A 28 -39.66 14.63 5.78
C PRO A 28 -38.62 15.01 4.71
N LYS A 29 -37.55 15.68 5.13
CA LYS A 29 -36.37 15.84 4.26
C LYS A 29 -35.93 14.42 3.88
N GLU A 30 -36.14 14.05 2.62
CA GLU A 30 -35.48 12.89 2.04
C GLU A 30 -33.98 13.07 2.32
N VAL A 31 -33.45 12.23 3.21
CA VAL A 31 -32.02 12.04 3.35
C VAL A 31 -31.60 11.36 2.07
N VAL A 32 -31.26 12.16 1.06
CA VAL A 32 -30.53 11.70 -0.12
C VAL A 32 -29.22 11.14 0.42
N SER A 33 -29.20 9.84 0.66
CA SER A 33 -27.97 9.08 0.84
C SER A 33 -27.22 9.23 -0.48
N ALA A 34 -26.39 10.26 -0.56
CA ALA A 34 -25.45 10.41 -1.66
C ALA A 34 -24.59 9.15 -1.62
N ASN A 35 -24.78 8.30 -2.62
CA ASN A 35 -24.01 7.07 -2.81
C ASN A 35 -22.55 7.53 -3.02
N LYS A 36 -21.77 7.63 -1.92
CA LYS A 36 -20.38 8.08 -1.99
C LYS A 36 -19.63 7.07 -2.83
N GLU A 37 -19.12 7.52 -3.96
CA GLU A 37 -18.29 6.71 -4.83
C GLU A 37 -17.09 6.16 -4.04
N VAL A 38 -17.03 4.84 -3.92
CA VAL A 38 -15.95 4.14 -3.21
C VAL A 38 -14.70 4.11 -4.09
N VAL A 39 -13.60 4.62 -3.59
CA VAL A 39 -12.30 4.55 -4.27
C VAL A 39 -11.48 3.36 -3.80
N THR A 40 -10.74 2.74 -4.71
CA THR A 40 -9.86 1.62 -4.37
C THR A 40 -8.43 2.10 -4.14
N LEU A 41 -7.80 1.63 -3.05
CA LEU A 41 -6.36 1.70 -2.84
C LEU A 41 -5.73 0.33 -3.12
N ALA A 42 -4.68 0.30 -3.94
CA ALA A 42 -3.90 -0.91 -4.22
C ALA A 42 -2.69 -0.97 -3.29
N LEU A 43 -2.72 -1.81 -2.28
CA LEU A 43 -1.69 -1.86 -1.24
C LEU A 43 -1.06 -3.25 -1.13
N MET A 44 0.15 -3.29 -0.56
CA MET A 44 0.82 -4.52 -0.16
C MET A 44 0.70 -4.73 1.36
N PRO A 45 0.77 -5.99 1.85
CA PRO A 45 0.72 -6.32 3.28
C PRO A 45 2.10 -6.11 3.92
N ILE A 46 2.58 -4.87 3.93
CA ILE A 46 3.90 -4.48 4.42
C ILE A 46 3.80 -3.21 5.28
N VAL A 47 4.79 -3.00 6.14
CA VAL A 47 4.80 -1.85 7.05
C VAL A 47 4.82 -0.50 6.35
N ASP A 48 5.31 -0.42 5.12
CA ASP A 48 5.22 0.78 4.27
C ASP A 48 3.77 1.24 4.05
N CYS A 49 2.86 0.28 3.93
CA CYS A 49 1.42 0.52 3.73
C CYS A 49 0.63 0.58 5.04
N LEU A 50 1.25 0.25 6.18
CA LEU A 50 0.57 0.14 7.47
C LEU A 50 -0.25 1.38 7.84
N PRO A 51 0.21 2.64 7.63
CA PRO A 51 -0.61 3.80 7.96
C PRO A 51 -1.95 3.86 7.21
N TYR A 52 -2.03 3.34 5.99
CA TYR A 52 -3.27 3.29 5.22
C TYR A 52 -4.24 2.23 5.75
N TYR A 53 -3.76 1.04 6.10
CA TYR A 53 -4.57 0.00 6.75
C TYR A 53 -5.06 0.48 8.12
N TYR A 54 -4.20 1.19 8.85
CA TYR A 54 -4.57 1.77 10.14
C TYR A 54 -5.64 2.87 9.98
N ALA A 55 -5.53 3.71 8.94
CA ALA A 55 -6.52 4.73 8.63
C ALA A 55 -7.89 4.11 8.30
N GLU A 56 -7.93 2.98 7.57
CA GLU A 56 -9.16 2.23 7.31
C GLU A 56 -9.75 1.69 8.61
N GLU A 57 -8.95 1.00 9.43
CA GLU A 57 -9.40 0.40 10.69
C GLU A 57 -9.96 1.42 11.68
N ARG A 58 -9.44 2.64 11.63
CA ARG A 58 -9.84 3.75 12.52
C ARG A 58 -10.88 4.69 11.94
N GLY A 59 -11.37 4.43 10.73
CA GLY A 59 -12.37 5.27 10.06
C GLY A 59 -11.85 6.67 9.69
N TYR A 60 -10.54 6.83 9.48
CA TYR A 60 -9.97 8.14 9.17
C TYR A 60 -10.28 8.60 7.75
N PHE A 61 -10.50 7.68 6.81
CA PHE A 61 -10.93 8.03 5.46
C PHE A 61 -12.32 8.67 5.47
N GLU A 62 -13.26 8.07 6.18
CA GLU A 62 -14.64 8.59 6.34
C GLU A 62 -14.64 9.93 7.03
N ARG A 63 -13.76 10.13 8.01
CA ARG A 63 -13.60 11.41 8.72
C ARG A 63 -13.21 12.54 7.78
N PHE A 64 -12.42 12.26 6.74
CA PHE A 64 -12.07 13.23 5.69
C PHE A 64 -12.99 13.17 4.47
N GLY A 65 -14.12 12.48 4.56
CA GLY A 65 -15.19 12.49 3.57
C GLY A 65 -14.92 11.63 2.33
N VAL A 66 -13.99 10.69 2.37
CA VAL A 66 -13.71 9.73 1.29
C VAL A 66 -14.05 8.31 1.74
N SER A 67 -14.80 7.58 0.91
CA SER A 67 -15.05 6.14 1.11
C SER A 67 -13.96 5.35 0.40
N VAL A 68 -13.24 4.50 1.11
CA VAL A 68 -12.10 3.74 0.62
C VAL A 68 -12.35 2.25 0.74
N LYS A 69 -11.89 1.49 -0.25
CA LYS A 69 -11.72 0.05 -0.21
C LYS A 69 -10.26 -0.29 -0.47
N ILE A 70 -9.64 -1.03 0.43
CA ILE A 70 -8.29 -1.53 0.22
C ILE A 70 -8.33 -2.86 -0.55
N ALA A 71 -7.62 -2.90 -1.68
CA ALA A 71 -7.30 -4.11 -2.41
C ALA A 71 -5.85 -4.51 -2.08
N THR A 72 -5.67 -5.64 -1.41
CA THR A 72 -4.35 -6.13 -0.98
C THR A 72 -3.75 -7.01 -2.08
N TYR A 73 -2.56 -6.65 -2.55
CA TYR A 73 -1.80 -7.35 -3.58
C TYR A 73 -0.55 -8.00 -2.98
N LYS A 74 -0.10 -9.09 -3.61
CA LYS A 74 1.08 -9.84 -3.17
C LYS A 74 2.39 -9.31 -3.73
N SER A 75 2.31 -8.50 -4.78
CA SER A 75 3.46 -7.91 -5.45
C SER A 75 3.25 -6.43 -5.79
N LYS A 76 4.33 -5.69 -5.84
CA LYS A 76 4.36 -4.30 -6.28
C LYS A 76 3.92 -4.15 -7.74
N LEU A 77 4.27 -5.09 -8.59
CA LEU A 77 3.89 -5.08 -10.01
C LEU A 77 2.37 -5.15 -10.21
N ASP A 78 1.67 -5.89 -9.33
CA ASP A 78 0.20 -5.95 -9.36
C ASP A 78 -0.41 -4.60 -8.94
N CYS A 79 0.15 -3.94 -7.93
CA CYS A 79 -0.24 -2.58 -7.56
C CYS A 79 -0.03 -1.59 -8.72
N ASP A 80 1.14 -1.63 -9.37
CA ASP A 80 1.45 -0.79 -10.54
C ASP A 80 0.44 -1.01 -11.67
N THR A 81 0.07 -2.26 -11.92
CA THR A 81 -0.95 -2.62 -12.91
C THR A 81 -2.32 -2.04 -12.55
N ALA A 82 -2.70 -2.10 -11.27
CA ALA A 82 -3.97 -1.53 -10.80
C ALA A 82 -4.01 0.01 -10.93
N ILE A 83 -2.88 0.69 -10.64
CA ILE A 83 -2.76 2.15 -10.80
C ILE A 83 -2.88 2.54 -12.27
N VAL A 84 -2.08 1.92 -13.12
CA VAL A 84 -2.02 2.23 -14.55
C VAL A 84 -3.34 1.88 -15.26
N GLY A 85 -3.94 0.75 -14.89
CA GLY A 85 -5.25 0.30 -15.38
C GLY A 85 -6.43 1.09 -14.80
N ARG A 86 -6.16 1.99 -13.83
CA ARG A 86 -7.17 2.81 -13.13
C ARG A 86 -8.24 2.00 -12.40
N SER A 87 -7.94 0.76 -12.02
CA SER A 87 -8.75 -0.02 -11.08
C SER A 87 -8.48 0.39 -9.62
N ALA A 88 -7.41 1.13 -9.37
CA ALA A 88 -7.13 1.82 -8.11
C ALA A 88 -6.84 3.30 -8.35
N LEU A 89 -7.32 4.17 -7.45
CA LEU A 89 -7.05 5.61 -7.50
C LEU A 89 -5.63 5.91 -7.04
N VAL A 90 -5.19 5.25 -5.97
CA VAL A 90 -3.85 5.37 -5.39
C VAL A 90 -3.35 3.96 -5.10
N GLY A 91 -2.05 3.72 -5.27
CA GLY A 91 -1.48 2.42 -4.96
C GLY A 91 0.00 2.50 -4.58
N TYR A 92 0.46 1.46 -3.89
CA TYR A 92 1.85 1.33 -3.48
C TYR A 92 2.76 0.96 -4.65
N SER A 93 3.92 1.58 -4.68
CA SER A 93 5.00 1.31 -5.62
C SER A 93 6.35 1.72 -5.01
N ASP A 94 7.37 1.87 -5.84
CA ASP A 94 8.61 2.55 -5.47
C ASP A 94 9.08 3.51 -6.57
N LEU A 95 10.05 4.35 -6.23
CA LEU A 95 10.56 5.39 -7.11
C LEU A 95 11.19 4.81 -8.38
N PHE A 96 11.77 3.61 -8.35
CA PHE A 96 12.33 2.92 -9.52
C PHE A 96 11.25 2.64 -10.55
N HIS A 97 10.16 1.99 -10.11
CA HIS A 97 9.01 1.69 -10.96
C HIS A 97 8.30 2.97 -11.42
N ALA A 98 8.14 3.95 -10.51
CA ALA A 98 7.55 5.24 -10.85
C ALA A 98 8.30 5.93 -11.99
N MET A 99 9.64 5.94 -11.93
CA MET A 99 10.48 6.54 -12.97
C MET A 99 10.40 5.77 -14.30
N MET A 100 10.38 4.45 -14.28
CA MET A 100 10.23 3.62 -15.50
C MET A 100 8.83 3.79 -16.10
N MET A 101 7.78 3.81 -15.29
CA MET A 101 6.41 4.02 -15.76
C MET A 101 6.18 5.42 -16.34
N SER A 102 6.97 6.42 -15.91
CA SER A 102 6.84 7.78 -16.41
C SER A 102 7.28 7.95 -17.86
N GLU A 103 8.01 7.00 -18.45
CA GLU A 103 8.43 7.09 -19.86
C GLU A 103 7.26 6.94 -20.84
N GLY A 104 6.38 5.96 -20.64
CA GLY A 104 5.26 5.69 -21.52
C GLY A 104 3.89 6.00 -20.91
N ARG A 105 3.83 6.24 -19.63
CA ARG A 105 2.62 6.45 -18.85
C ARG A 105 2.86 7.50 -17.79
N LYS A 106 1.89 8.38 -17.65
CA LYS A 106 2.01 9.44 -16.66
C LYS A 106 1.52 8.93 -15.31
N VAL A 107 2.41 8.91 -14.34
CA VAL A 107 2.11 8.68 -12.93
C VAL A 107 2.63 9.84 -12.10
N SER A 108 1.96 10.15 -11.00
CA SER A 108 2.38 11.14 -10.02
C SER A 108 2.61 10.48 -8.67
N VAL A 109 3.65 10.89 -7.95
CA VAL A 109 3.86 10.52 -6.55
C VAL A 109 2.83 11.25 -5.69
N VAL A 110 2.15 10.50 -4.83
CA VAL A 110 1.26 11.04 -3.80
C VAL A 110 2.07 11.37 -2.55
N ASN A 111 2.82 10.41 -2.04
CA ASN A 111 3.79 10.56 -0.96
C ASN A 111 4.82 9.43 -0.96
N SER A 112 5.99 9.68 -0.38
CA SER A 112 6.94 8.62 -0.01
C SER A 112 6.43 7.84 1.21
N THR A 113 6.87 6.58 1.36
CA THR A 113 6.54 5.73 2.49
C THR A 113 7.78 5.38 3.31
N GLN A 114 7.60 4.84 4.50
CA GLN A 114 8.68 4.39 5.37
C GLN A 114 8.49 2.91 5.67
N GLY A 115 9.58 2.16 5.55
CA GLY A 115 9.62 0.73 5.82
C GLY A 115 11.06 0.27 5.99
N GLY A 116 11.25 -1.02 6.15
CA GLY A 116 12.55 -1.62 6.32
C GLY A 116 12.68 -2.90 5.50
N TRP A 117 13.91 -3.19 5.08
CA TRP A 117 14.27 -4.38 4.31
C TRP A 117 15.34 -5.18 5.04
N SER A 118 15.24 -6.49 4.99
CA SER A 118 16.24 -7.40 5.53
C SER A 118 16.68 -8.39 4.47
N LEU A 119 17.98 -8.66 4.43
CA LEU A 119 18.56 -9.77 3.66
C LEU A 119 18.51 -11.02 4.53
N MET A 120 17.48 -11.82 4.30
CA MET A 120 17.21 -13.05 5.04
C MET A 120 17.92 -14.22 4.37
N VAL A 121 18.60 -15.04 5.15
CA VAL A 121 19.34 -16.22 4.69
C VAL A 121 18.74 -17.49 5.29
N ASN A 122 18.63 -18.52 4.46
CA ASN A 122 18.16 -19.82 4.88
C ASN A 122 19.03 -20.38 6.04
N LYS A 123 18.36 -20.84 7.09
CA LYS A 123 18.99 -21.36 8.31
C LYS A 123 19.94 -22.53 8.09
N SER A 124 19.71 -23.34 7.05
CA SER A 124 20.51 -24.52 6.75
C SER A 124 21.92 -24.17 6.26
N LEU A 125 22.12 -22.97 5.70
CA LEU A 125 23.37 -22.61 5.01
C LEU A 125 24.49 -22.09 5.93
N ARG A 126 24.19 -21.77 7.17
CA ARG A 126 25.16 -21.23 8.15
C ARG A 126 25.89 -19.95 7.68
N ILE A 127 25.32 -19.22 6.72
CA ILE A 127 25.86 -17.94 6.24
C ILE A 127 25.71 -16.88 7.34
N LYS A 128 26.78 -16.12 7.59
CA LYS A 128 26.84 -15.09 8.64
C LYS A 128 27.22 -13.71 8.08
N LYS A 129 27.79 -13.65 6.89
CA LYS A 129 28.31 -12.42 6.25
C LYS A 129 27.87 -12.37 4.80
N THR A 130 27.66 -11.17 4.28
CA THR A 130 27.26 -10.92 2.89
C THR A 130 28.27 -11.47 1.87
N SER A 131 29.56 -11.45 2.20
CA SER A 131 30.62 -12.03 1.36
C SER A 131 30.50 -13.56 1.14
N GLN A 132 29.66 -14.25 1.86
CA GLN A 132 29.42 -15.69 1.70
C GLN A 132 28.27 -15.98 0.71
N LEU A 133 27.70 -14.93 0.11
CA LEU A 133 26.61 -15.04 -0.87
C LEU A 133 27.10 -15.19 -2.31
N SER A 134 28.41 -15.14 -2.59
CA SER A 134 28.95 -15.38 -3.94
C SER A 134 28.40 -16.69 -4.47
N TYR A 135 27.88 -16.66 -5.70
CA TYR A 135 27.22 -17.77 -6.41
C TYR A 135 26.01 -18.39 -5.68
N LYS A 136 25.45 -17.70 -4.69
CA LYS A 136 24.21 -18.06 -4.01
C LYS A 136 23.02 -17.35 -4.65
N THR A 137 21.85 -17.96 -4.56
CA THR A 137 20.61 -17.39 -5.07
C THR A 137 19.98 -16.46 -4.04
N THR A 138 19.69 -15.22 -4.43
CA THR A 138 18.94 -14.26 -3.60
C THR A 138 17.71 -13.77 -4.36
N ALA A 139 16.53 -14.12 -3.86
CA ALA A 139 15.27 -13.72 -4.48
C ALA A 139 14.97 -12.24 -4.24
N ILE A 140 14.66 -11.52 -5.32
CA ILE A 140 14.34 -10.07 -5.32
C ILE A 140 13.25 -9.76 -6.36
N SER A 141 12.72 -8.54 -6.35
CA SER A 141 12.17 -7.90 -7.56
C SER A 141 13.27 -7.12 -8.24
N ARG A 142 13.36 -7.18 -9.57
CA ARG A 142 14.36 -6.42 -10.34
C ARG A 142 13.96 -4.95 -10.45
N PHE A 143 14.94 -4.09 -10.63
CA PHE A 143 14.76 -2.64 -10.85
C PHE A 143 13.90 -1.99 -9.76
N SER A 144 14.18 -2.30 -8.52
CA SER A 144 13.38 -1.95 -7.35
C SER A 144 14.24 -1.49 -6.19
N THR A 145 13.61 -1.02 -5.13
CA THR A 145 14.26 -0.68 -3.86
C THR A 145 15.15 -1.80 -3.35
N GLU A 146 14.64 -3.05 -3.29
CA GLU A 146 15.42 -4.18 -2.79
C GLU A 146 16.63 -4.52 -3.68
N ALA A 147 16.51 -4.37 -5.00
CA ALA A 147 17.63 -4.58 -5.92
C ALA A 147 18.71 -3.52 -5.75
N TYR A 148 18.31 -2.26 -5.54
CA TYR A 148 19.21 -1.16 -5.25
C TYR A 148 19.93 -1.39 -3.91
N LEU A 149 19.19 -1.70 -2.86
CA LEU A 149 19.75 -1.95 -1.54
C LEU A 149 20.74 -3.11 -1.56
N LEU A 150 20.41 -4.22 -2.23
CA LEU A 150 21.31 -5.36 -2.36
C LEU A 150 22.59 -4.95 -3.09
N SER A 151 22.51 -4.16 -4.17
CA SER A 151 23.70 -3.68 -4.90
C SER A 151 24.56 -2.72 -4.11
N SER A 152 24.04 -2.12 -3.04
CA SER A 152 24.77 -1.24 -2.13
C SER A 152 25.53 -2.02 -1.04
N ILE A 153 25.28 -3.32 -0.90
CA ILE A 153 25.93 -4.17 0.07
C ILE A 153 27.26 -4.65 -0.54
N PRO A 154 28.41 -4.43 0.12
CA PRO A 154 29.70 -4.88 -0.39
C PRO A 154 29.75 -6.39 -0.63
N LYS A 155 30.42 -6.82 -1.72
CA LYS A 155 30.64 -8.23 -2.07
C LYS A 155 29.36 -9.02 -2.38
N THR A 156 28.42 -8.39 -3.07
CA THR A 156 27.21 -9.05 -3.58
C THR A 156 27.17 -9.10 -5.12
N ASP A 157 28.25 -8.76 -5.80
CA ASP A 157 28.30 -8.66 -7.27
C ASP A 157 28.12 -10.01 -7.98
N GLU A 158 28.49 -11.10 -7.32
CA GLU A 158 28.40 -12.46 -7.88
C GLU A 158 27.14 -13.22 -7.40
N VAL A 159 26.19 -12.53 -6.78
CA VAL A 159 24.95 -13.15 -6.31
C VAL A 159 23.99 -13.40 -7.47
N LEU A 160 23.44 -14.59 -7.53
CA LEU A 160 22.43 -14.95 -8.54
C LEU A 160 21.07 -14.40 -8.10
N LEU A 161 20.40 -13.64 -8.97
CA LEU A 161 19.22 -12.86 -8.64
C LEU A 161 17.95 -13.38 -9.36
N PRO A 162 17.35 -14.51 -8.90
CA PRO A 162 16.03 -14.91 -9.41
C PRO A 162 14.98 -13.84 -9.07
N GLN A 163 14.17 -13.49 -10.09
CA GLN A 163 13.08 -12.55 -9.91
C GLN A 163 11.86 -13.26 -9.34
N VAL A 164 11.47 -12.89 -8.13
CA VAL A 164 10.28 -13.40 -7.44
C VAL A 164 9.50 -12.20 -6.86
N ASN A 165 8.45 -11.76 -7.52
CA ASN A 165 7.72 -10.54 -7.15
C ASN A 165 6.74 -10.76 -5.99
N ASP A 166 6.11 -11.93 -5.89
CA ASP A 166 5.20 -12.30 -4.82
C ASP A 166 5.98 -12.53 -3.51
N LEU A 167 5.69 -11.73 -2.47
CA LEU A 167 6.39 -11.79 -1.18
C LEU A 167 6.11 -13.09 -0.41
N TYR A 168 4.91 -13.66 -0.51
CA TYR A 168 4.57 -14.93 0.13
C TYR A 168 5.34 -16.08 -0.51
N LEU A 169 5.39 -16.10 -1.86
CA LEU A 169 6.18 -17.07 -2.60
C LEU A 169 7.66 -16.93 -2.27
N ARG A 170 8.19 -15.70 -2.25
CA ARG A 170 9.60 -15.43 -1.94
C ARG A 170 9.97 -15.95 -0.55
N THR A 171 9.12 -15.73 0.45
CA THR A 171 9.28 -16.25 1.80
C THR A 171 9.24 -17.78 1.83
N SER A 172 8.25 -18.38 1.16
CA SER A 172 8.12 -19.83 1.04
C SER A 172 9.33 -20.48 0.36
N MET A 173 9.90 -19.85 -0.66
CA MET A 173 11.11 -20.35 -1.34
C MET A 173 12.33 -20.40 -0.42
N VAL A 174 12.47 -19.44 0.51
CA VAL A 174 13.51 -19.49 1.55
C VAL A 174 13.23 -20.66 2.50
N ASP A 175 12.00 -20.82 2.97
CA ASP A 175 11.60 -21.89 3.89
C ASP A 175 11.87 -23.29 3.31
N ASN A 176 11.61 -23.47 2.00
CA ASN A 176 11.71 -24.74 1.29
C ASN A 176 13.09 -24.97 0.62
N ASN A 177 14.10 -24.20 0.95
CA ASN A 177 15.45 -24.30 0.36
C ASN A 177 15.49 -24.15 -1.18
N GLN A 178 14.53 -23.47 -1.77
CA GLN A 178 14.48 -23.19 -3.21
C GLN A 178 15.33 -21.98 -3.61
N VAL A 179 15.62 -21.11 -2.65
CA VAL A 179 16.61 -20.04 -2.75
C VAL A 179 17.44 -19.98 -1.48
N ASP A 180 18.68 -19.52 -1.59
CA ASP A 180 19.61 -19.41 -0.48
C ASP A 180 19.29 -18.21 0.43
N ALA A 181 18.80 -17.14 -0.16
CA ALA A 181 18.45 -15.90 0.52
C ALA A 181 17.31 -15.15 -0.17
N ALA A 182 16.76 -14.15 0.50
CA ALA A 182 15.80 -13.21 -0.06
C ALA A 182 15.88 -11.83 0.59
N MET A 183 15.64 -10.78 -0.19
CA MET A 183 15.34 -9.45 0.34
C MET A 183 13.86 -9.41 0.71
N LEU A 184 13.56 -9.19 1.98
CA LEU A 184 12.20 -9.19 2.51
C LEU A 184 11.91 -7.92 3.32
N PRO A 185 10.74 -7.29 3.13
CA PRO A 185 10.26 -6.22 3.99
C PRO A 185 9.61 -6.78 5.25
N GLU A 186 9.31 -5.93 6.22
CA GLU A 186 8.44 -6.29 7.35
C GLU A 186 6.95 -6.34 6.89
N PRO A 187 6.17 -7.32 7.40
CA PRO A 187 6.45 -8.31 8.45
C PRO A 187 7.10 -9.62 7.97
N PHE A 188 7.34 -9.80 6.67
CA PHE A 188 7.88 -11.05 6.11
C PHE A 188 9.29 -11.39 6.66
N ALA A 189 10.12 -10.37 6.88
CA ALA A 189 11.44 -10.57 7.47
C ALA A 189 11.33 -11.11 8.91
N THR A 190 10.44 -10.56 9.72
CA THR A 190 10.19 -11.09 11.08
C THR A 190 9.60 -12.49 11.02
N GLN A 191 8.68 -12.79 10.11
CA GLN A 191 8.13 -14.13 9.93
C GLN A 191 9.23 -15.16 9.60
N CYS A 192 10.19 -14.81 8.74
CA CYS A 192 11.37 -15.62 8.47
C CYS A 192 12.24 -15.83 9.71
N ARG A 193 12.48 -14.78 10.50
CA ARG A 193 13.24 -14.90 11.78
C ARG A 193 12.57 -15.87 12.73
N MET A 194 11.26 -15.82 12.88
CA MET A 194 10.50 -16.75 13.74
C MET A 194 10.64 -18.21 13.31
N ARG A 195 10.83 -18.47 12.01
CA ARG A 195 11.10 -19.82 11.48
C ARG A 195 12.58 -20.24 11.58
N GLY A 196 13.41 -19.40 12.20
CA GLY A 196 14.83 -19.65 12.48
C GLY A 196 15.79 -19.20 11.39
N HIS A 197 15.31 -18.57 10.32
CA HIS A 197 16.17 -17.94 9.32
C HIS A 197 16.88 -16.70 9.91
N LYS A 198 17.96 -16.25 9.28
CA LYS A 198 18.81 -15.19 9.83
C LYS A 198 18.82 -13.99 8.92
N ALA A 199 18.66 -12.80 9.49
CA ALA A 199 19.01 -11.56 8.82
C ALA A 199 20.52 -11.35 8.92
N ILE A 200 21.22 -11.25 7.79
CA ILE A 200 22.65 -10.94 7.74
C ILE A 200 22.92 -9.48 7.40
N TRP A 201 21.89 -8.77 7.00
CA TRP A 201 21.88 -7.35 6.76
C TRP A 201 20.46 -6.81 6.90
N THR A 202 20.33 -5.60 7.39
CA THR A 202 19.05 -4.91 7.55
C THR A 202 19.23 -3.43 7.26
N ALA A 203 18.40 -2.88 6.36
CA ALA A 203 18.27 -1.45 6.18
C ALA A 203 17.25 -0.90 7.17
N VAL A 204 17.66 0.07 7.96
CA VAL A 204 16.74 0.84 8.79
C VAL A 204 16.33 2.08 8.01
N SER A 205 15.05 2.25 7.78
CA SER A 205 14.29 3.41 7.24
C SER A 205 14.99 4.47 6.34
N ALA A 206 16.28 4.65 6.39
CA ALA A 206 16.98 5.80 5.80
C ALA A 206 17.05 5.82 4.25
N ASN A 207 16.83 4.70 3.56
CA ASN A 207 16.90 4.58 2.10
C ASN A 207 15.74 3.76 1.55
N ASN A 208 14.55 3.96 2.07
CA ASN A 208 13.36 3.36 1.50
C ASN A 208 12.84 4.26 0.38
N PHE A 209 12.79 3.72 -0.83
CA PHE A 209 12.24 4.40 -2.00
C PHE A 209 10.79 4.02 -2.28
N GLY A 210 10.09 3.43 -1.30
CA GLY A 210 8.67 3.14 -1.37
C GLY A 210 7.83 4.42 -1.49
N CYS A 211 6.74 4.35 -2.24
CA CYS A 211 5.83 5.48 -2.41
C CYS A 211 4.42 5.04 -2.77
N MET A 212 3.50 5.97 -2.61
CA MET A 212 2.17 5.88 -3.18
C MET A 212 2.12 6.65 -4.48
N LEU A 213 1.53 6.05 -5.49
CA LEU A 213 1.35 6.62 -6.83
C LEU A 213 -0.13 6.75 -7.17
N THR A 214 -0.42 7.72 -8.02
CA THR A 214 -1.69 7.82 -8.76
C THR A 214 -1.40 7.96 -10.25
N ALA A 215 -2.35 7.62 -11.12
CA ALA A 215 -2.24 7.91 -12.54
C ALA A 215 -2.25 9.42 -12.76
N ASP A 216 -1.35 9.94 -13.61
CA ASP A 216 -1.11 11.39 -13.77
C ASP A 216 -2.33 12.17 -14.30
N LYS A 217 -3.18 11.52 -15.07
CA LYS A 217 -4.45 12.12 -15.49
C LYS A 217 -5.50 11.96 -14.37
N VAL A 218 -5.28 12.70 -13.27
CA VAL A 218 -6.33 12.90 -12.27
C VAL A 218 -7.54 13.50 -12.99
N LYS A 219 -8.69 12.82 -12.95
CA LYS A 219 -9.90 13.23 -13.64
C LYS A 219 -10.59 14.37 -12.89
N GLY A 220 -10.00 15.57 -12.99
CA GLY A 220 -10.58 16.79 -12.47
C GLY A 220 -10.41 17.00 -10.96
N ALA A 221 -11.03 18.07 -10.45
CA ALA A 221 -10.90 18.53 -9.09
C ALA A 221 -11.43 17.53 -8.05
N GLU A 222 -12.40 16.70 -8.39
CA GLU A 222 -12.99 15.74 -7.45
C GLU A 222 -12.05 14.57 -7.12
N GLU A 223 -11.36 14.00 -8.12
CA GLU A 223 -10.34 12.98 -7.85
C GLU A 223 -9.19 13.56 -7.02
N GLU A 224 -8.77 14.80 -7.32
CA GLU A 224 -7.72 15.47 -6.54
C GLU A 224 -8.14 15.68 -5.07
N LYS A 225 -9.38 16.09 -4.82
CA LYS A 225 -9.93 16.21 -3.45
C LYS A 225 -9.90 14.87 -2.71
N LYS A 226 -10.26 13.77 -3.39
CA LYS A 226 -10.20 12.41 -2.80
C LYS A 226 -8.77 12.02 -2.43
N ILE A 227 -7.79 12.29 -3.31
CA ILE A 227 -6.37 12.00 -3.01
C ILE A 227 -5.87 12.83 -1.83
N ILE A 228 -6.23 14.11 -1.74
CA ILE A 228 -5.89 14.97 -0.60
C ILE A 228 -6.53 14.45 0.69
N ALA A 229 -7.79 14.02 0.66
CA ALA A 229 -8.48 13.43 1.80
C ALA A 229 -7.79 12.14 2.27
N ILE A 230 -7.37 11.27 1.35
CA ILE A 230 -6.58 10.06 1.62
C ILE A 230 -5.25 10.43 2.28
N THR A 231 -4.58 11.47 1.78
CA THR A 231 -3.30 11.95 2.33
C THR A 231 -3.46 12.53 3.75
N LYS A 232 -4.55 13.25 4.02
CA LYS A 232 -4.89 13.72 5.38
C LYS A 232 -5.15 12.55 6.35
N ALA A 233 -5.88 11.53 5.90
CA ALA A 233 -6.11 10.32 6.69
C ALA A 233 -4.81 9.56 6.98
N TYR A 234 -3.88 9.51 6.01
CA TYR A 234 -2.54 8.98 6.22
C TYR A 234 -1.78 9.75 7.30
N ASN A 235 -1.74 11.08 7.25
CA ASN A 235 -1.05 11.90 8.25
C ASN A 235 -1.61 11.67 9.65
N MET A 236 -2.93 11.57 9.80
CA MET A 236 -3.58 11.25 11.08
C MET A 236 -3.21 9.86 11.59
N ALA A 237 -3.11 8.87 10.69
CA ALA A 237 -2.67 7.52 11.03
C ALA A 237 -1.20 7.51 11.48
N VAL A 238 -0.34 8.30 10.82
CA VAL A 238 1.07 8.48 11.20
C VAL A 238 1.19 9.02 12.62
N ASP A 239 0.44 10.06 12.99
CA ASP A 239 0.44 10.61 14.34
C ASP A 239 0.04 9.57 15.38
N SER A 240 -1.02 8.80 15.08
CA SER A 240 -1.52 7.76 15.97
C SER A 240 -0.54 6.60 16.12
N LEU A 241 0.10 6.16 15.03
CA LEU A 241 1.10 5.08 15.04
C LEU A 241 2.38 5.51 15.78
N ASN A 242 2.82 6.75 15.60
CA ASN A 242 4.01 7.26 16.28
C ASN A 242 3.79 7.49 17.79
N ALA A 243 2.57 7.78 18.21
CA ALA A 243 2.19 7.86 19.61
C ALA A 243 2.26 6.50 20.32
N ARG A 244 2.29 5.39 19.57
CA ARG A 244 2.43 3.99 20.05
C ARG A 244 1.42 3.55 21.11
N ASN A 245 0.28 4.23 21.19
CA ASN A 245 -0.78 3.87 22.11
C ASN A 245 -1.56 2.66 21.58
N ASN A 246 -1.71 1.61 22.40
CA ASN A 246 -2.48 0.40 22.07
C ASN A 246 -2.07 -0.28 20.73
N MET A 247 -0.79 -0.20 20.39
CA MET A 247 -0.26 -0.77 19.12
C MET A 247 -0.64 -2.24 18.94
N ARG A 248 -0.52 -3.06 19.99
CA ARG A 248 -0.80 -4.50 19.91
C ARG A 248 -2.23 -4.78 19.49
N GLU A 249 -3.18 -4.10 20.12
CA GLU A 249 -4.62 -4.27 19.86
C GLU A 249 -4.99 -3.82 18.44
N ASN A 250 -4.44 -2.68 18.03
CA ASN A 250 -4.71 -2.07 16.74
C ASN A 250 -4.05 -2.81 15.57
N LEU A 251 -2.89 -3.43 15.75
CA LEU A 251 -2.17 -4.10 14.66
C LEU A 251 -2.54 -5.57 14.49
N SER A 252 -3.02 -6.26 15.54
CA SER A 252 -3.43 -7.67 15.43
C SER A 252 -4.49 -7.90 14.37
N GLY A 253 -5.50 -7.04 14.28
CA GLY A 253 -6.54 -7.09 13.25
C GLY A 253 -5.98 -6.89 11.84
N ILE A 254 -5.06 -5.95 11.65
CA ILE A 254 -4.42 -5.68 10.37
C ILE A 254 -3.56 -6.87 9.94
N LEU A 255 -2.74 -7.42 10.84
CA LEU A 255 -1.90 -8.58 10.56
C LEU A 255 -2.75 -9.82 10.23
N ALA A 256 -3.89 -10.00 10.88
CA ALA A 256 -4.85 -11.06 10.55
C ALA A 256 -5.41 -10.90 9.13
N LYS A 257 -5.77 -9.68 8.71
CA LYS A 257 -6.16 -9.37 7.32
C LYS A 257 -5.05 -9.69 6.31
N TRP A 258 -3.77 -9.61 6.73
CA TRP A 258 -2.62 -10.00 5.92
C TRP A 258 -2.33 -11.51 5.92
N GLY A 259 -3.19 -12.33 6.54
CA GLY A 259 -3.01 -13.77 6.67
C GLY A 259 -1.97 -14.18 7.72
N MET A 260 -1.72 -13.32 8.70
CA MET A 260 -0.72 -13.50 9.76
C MET A 260 -1.37 -13.50 11.16
N GLN A 261 -2.36 -14.39 11.36
CA GLN A 261 -3.19 -14.43 12.58
C GLN A 261 -2.39 -14.67 13.87
N GLU A 262 -1.34 -15.49 13.80
CA GLU A 262 -0.50 -15.85 14.96
C GLU A 262 0.79 -15.02 15.07
N PHE A 263 0.86 -13.92 14.33
CA PHE A 263 2.06 -13.09 14.32
C PHE A 263 2.22 -12.35 15.65
N PRO A 264 3.38 -12.43 16.34
CA PRO A 264 3.61 -11.71 17.59
C PRO A 264 3.83 -10.22 17.28
N VAL A 265 2.81 -9.42 17.52
CA VAL A 265 2.80 -7.98 17.21
C VAL A 265 4.02 -7.26 17.80
N ASP A 266 4.43 -7.65 19.01
CA ASP A 266 5.58 -7.06 19.73
C ASP A 266 6.94 -7.31 19.02
N SER A 267 6.98 -8.29 18.11
CA SER A 267 8.16 -8.58 17.28
C SER A 267 8.19 -7.81 15.96
N LEU A 268 7.12 -7.10 15.62
CA LEU A 268 7.06 -6.33 14.40
C LEU A 268 7.92 -5.07 14.49
N HIS A 269 8.87 -4.94 13.59
CA HIS A 269 9.65 -3.71 13.46
C HIS A 269 8.85 -2.64 12.71
N VAL A 270 8.16 -1.79 13.46
CA VAL A 270 7.44 -0.64 12.93
C VAL A 270 8.36 0.57 12.93
N PRO A 271 8.59 1.23 11.79
CA PRO A 271 9.40 2.44 11.73
C PRO A 271 8.71 3.61 12.45
N THR A 272 9.45 4.67 12.70
CA THR A 272 8.85 5.99 12.94
C THR A 272 8.43 6.55 11.59
N TYR A 273 7.16 6.85 11.43
CA TYR A 273 6.61 7.39 10.19
C TYR A 273 6.75 8.91 10.15
N SER A 274 6.85 9.45 8.95
CA SER A 274 6.75 10.89 8.67
C SER A 274 5.42 11.20 8.00
N HIS A 275 4.91 12.39 8.19
CA HIS A 275 3.80 12.92 7.40
C HIS A 275 4.12 12.81 5.91
N ALA A 276 3.09 12.84 5.09
CA ALA A 276 3.21 12.70 3.65
C ALA A 276 4.20 13.73 3.08
N ALA A 277 5.22 13.26 2.41
CA ALA A 277 6.24 14.07 1.78
C ALA A 277 6.64 13.48 0.42
N SER A 278 7.13 14.30 -0.48
CA SER A 278 7.71 13.86 -1.74
C SER A 278 9.18 13.47 -1.56
N PHE A 279 9.75 12.86 -2.59
CA PHE A 279 11.17 12.53 -2.62
C PHE A 279 12.06 13.77 -2.73
N LYS A 280 13.25 13.68 -2.16
CA LYS A 280 14.29 14.69 -2.32
C LYS A 280 14.96 14.55 -3.69
N LYS A 281 15.64 15.60 -4.15
CA LYS A 281 16.40 15.57 -5.41
C LYS A 281 17.50 14.51 -5.40
N GLU A 282 18.11 14.28 -4.25
CA GLU A 282 19.16 13.28 -4.04
C GLU A 282 18.62 11.86 -4.26
N ASP A 283 17.42 11.55 -3.80
CA ASP A 283 16.76 10.26 -4.01
C ASP A 283 16.54 10.00 -5.50
N ILE A 284 16.04 11.01 -6.22
CA ILE A 284 15.79 10.92 -7.66
C ILE A 284 17.12 10.75 -8.43
N ALA A 285 18.18 11.44 -8.00
CA ALA A 285 19.50 11.29 -8.61
C ALA A 285 20.07 9.88 -8.41
N ALA A 286 19.97 9.33 -7.19
CA ALA A 286 20.44 7.98 -6.87
C ALA A 286 19.70 6.91 -7.71
N VAL A 287 18.36 6.99 -7.77
CA VAL A 287 17.55 6.08 -8.59
C VAL A 287 17.86 6.22 -10.07
N SER A 288 18.01 7.47 -10.57
CA SER A 288 18.38 7.73 -11.96
C SER A 288 19.72 7.07 -12.32
N GLN A 289 20.71 7.21 -11.47
CA GLN A 289 22.03 6.59 -11.66
C GLN A 289 21.92 5.06 -11.72
N PHE A 290 21.21 4.46 -10.77
CA PHE A 290 20.99 3.01 -10.72
C PHE A 290 20.32 2.48 -11.99
N LEU A 291 19.27 3.14 -12.47
CA LEU A 291 18.53 2.73 -13.67
C LEU A 291 19.39 2.89 -14.95
N ARG A 292 20.20 3.96 -15.04
CA ARG A 292 21.14 4.17 -16.17
C ARG A 292 22.17 3.05 -16.27
N THR A 293 22.77 2.65 -15.16
CA THR A 293 23.77 1.57 -15.15
C THR A 293 23.21 0.22 -15.59
N ARG A 294 21.88 0.09 -15.63
CA ARG A 294 21.15 -1.12 -16.05
C ARG A 294 20.44 -0.98 -17.39
N ASN A 295 20.76 0.09 -18.15
CA ASN A 295 20.17 0.39 -19.46
C ASN A 295 18.62 0.46 -19.43
N CYS A 296 18.03 0.84 -18.29
CA CYS A 296 16.60 1.02 -18.17
C CYS A 296 16.18 2.35 -18.82
N ARG A 297 15.05 2.32 -19.55
CA ARG A 297 14.40 3.54 -20.03
C ARG A 297 13.56 4.15 -18.92
N PHE A 298 13.72 5.45 -18.69
CA PHE A 298 12.95 6.19 -17.68
C PHE A 298 12.98 7.69 -17.96
N ARG A 299 12.08 8.43 -17.33
CA ARG A 299 12.13 9.90 -17.27
C ARG A 299 12.35 10.34 -15.82
N SER A 300 13.26 11.27 -15.65
CA SER A 300 13.52 11.97 -14.39
C SER A 300 12.76 13.29 -14.32
N SER A 301 11.55 13.36 -14.87
CA SER A 301 10.83 14.64 -15.01
C SER A 301 10.24 15.12 -13.68
N GLY A 302 10.04 16.45 -13.57
CA GLY A 302 9.53 17.13 -12.37
C GLY A 302 8.12 16.68 -11.87
N VAL A 303 7.45 15.77 -12.58
CA VAL A 303 6.20 15.13 -12.17
C VAL A 303 6.37 14.26 -10.93
N LEU A 304 7.57 13.66 -10.74
CA LEU A 304 7.86 12.79 -9.59
C LEU A 304 8.23 13.56 -8.32
N VAL A 305 8.54 14.85 -8.44
CA VAL A 305 8.87 15.76 -7.32
C VAL A 305 7.67 16.61 -6.93
N ASN A 306 6.51 16.32 -7.47
CA ASN A 306 5.31 17.11 -7.23
C ASN A 306 4.75 16.84 -5.82
N ASP A 307 4.97 17.78 -4.92
CA ASP A 307 4.48 17.77 -3.54
C ASP A 307 3.05 18.32 -3.39
N ARG A 308 2.32 18.52 -4.51
CA ARG A 308 0.99 19.15 -4.52
C ARG A 308 -0.03 18.52 -3.59
N PHE A 309 0.00 17.18 -3.45
CA PHE A 309 -0.92 16.47 -2.56
C PHE A 309 -0.50 16.62 -1.10
N CYS A 310 0.81 16.52 -0.84
CA CYS A 310 1.37 16.68 0.50
C CYS A 310 1.12 18.08 1.04
N LYS A 311 1.47 19.14 0.30
CA LYS A 311 1.24 20.55 0.70
C LYS A 311 -0.23 20.86 0.94
N LYS A 312 -1.14 20.36 0.07
CA LYS A 312 -2.58 20.59 0.26
C LYS A 312 -3.16 19.75 1.41
N ALA A 313 -2.49 18.68 1.83
CA ALA A 313 -2.89 17.92 3.01
C ALA A 313 -2.46 18.54 4.33
N GLU A 314 -1.45 19.43 4.32
CA GLU A 314 -1.00 20.19 5.51
C GLU A 314 -1.89 21.41 5.81
N THR A 315 -2.54 21.97 4.78
CA THR A 315 -3.47 23.11 4.99
C THR A 315 -4.79 22.60 5.58
N HIS A 316 -5.15 23.17 6.73
CA HIS A 316 -6.35 22.86 7.52
C HIS A 316 -7.66 23.25 6.81
#